data_842cd55b4326be044b55cf3949f8be85
#
_entry.id   842cd55b4326be044b55cf3949f8be85
#
_cell.length_a   1.000
_cell.length_b   1.000
_cell.length_c   1.000
_cell.angle_alpha   90.00
_cell.angle_beta   90.00
_cell.angle_gamma   90.00
#
_symmetry.space_group_name_H-M   'P 1'
#
loop_
_entity.id
_entity.type
_entity.pdbx_description
1 polymer ?
#
loop_
_entity_poly.entity_id
_entity_poly.type
_entity_poly.pdbx_seq_one_letter_code
_entity_poly.pdbx_strand_id
1 'polypeptide(L)'
;MLTVNPLSPQEIQTLEEMHKNHASHAPRIRAHAILLSDTGFKLTELARIYNICRQTAATWLHAWKDGGICALFDKPRSGRPHILCNEAEVDAITRVNQSPRSLKKVLAELTASLDLTISPSLSTLKRVCKRAGLNWKRIRKSLRSKRDPDLFEQSRQQLVTLIEQSKQKEIDLFYFDESGFTLEPCVPYAWQPRGETIEVPCAKSKRLNVLGFVNRECSFTSVVFEGSVTSAVVVASIDHFISTLQRQTTLVMDNASIHKSLEFQENIEHWQQLGLTIVNIAPYSPELNIIEIVWRKIKYEWMPFSAYESFQNLKESLFDVLANIGKSYTVNFA
;
A
#
# COMPACT_ATOMS: atom_id res chain seq x y z
N MET A 1 -38.03 -26.33 40.06
CA MET A 1 -37.07 -27.10 39.23
C MET A 1 -36.58 -26.14 38.16
N LEU A 2 -35.28 -25.99 37.89
CA LEU A 2 -34.76 -25.08 36.86
C LEU A 2 -34.83 -25.80 35.53
N THR A 3 -35.67 -25.32 34.61
CA THR A 3 -35.84 -25.77 33.22
C THR A 3 -35.90 -24.55 32.32
N VAL A 4 -35.66 -24.74 31.04
CA VAL A 4 -35.85 -23.68 30.05
C VAL A 4 -37.37 -23.51 29.83
N ASN A 5 -37.80 -22.27 29.53
CA ASN A 5 -39.16 -22.04 29.04
C ASN A 5 -39.35 -22.73 27.70
N PRO A 6 -40.56 -23.14 27.33
CA PRO A 6 -40.78 -23.76 26.01
C PRO A 6 -40.20 -22.93 24.90
N LEU A 7 -39.40 -23.57 24.03
CA LEU A 7 -38.73 -22.92 22.92
C LEU A 7 -39.68 -22.74 21.73
N SER A 8 -39.56 -21.62 21.04
CA SER A 8 -40.23 -21.42 19.77
C SER A 8 -39.58 -22.28 18.66
N PRO A 9 -40.30 -22.60 17.57
CA PRO A 9 -39.74 -23.33 16.44
C PRO A 9 -38.48 -22.71 15.85
N GLN A 10 -38.38 -21.38 15.83
CA GLN A 10 -37.21 -20.64 15.35
C GLN A 10 -36.02 -20.77 16.29
N GLU A 11 -36.25 -20.74 17.60
CA GLU A 11 -35.19 -20.97 18.59
C GLU A 11 -34.64 -22.39 18.51
N ILE A 12 -35.53 -23.40 18.37
CA ILE A 12 -35.13 -24.80 18.18
C ILE A 12 -34.24 -24.91 16.93
N GLN A 13 -34.69 -24.41 15.80
CA GLN A 13 -33.92 -24.47 14.54
C GLN A 13 -32.54 -23.79 14.71
N THR A 14 -32.49 -22.61 15.30
CA THR A 14 -31.24 -21.87 15.50
C THR A 14 -30.28 -22.60 16.44
N LEU A 15 -30.81 -23.20 17.53
CA LEU A 15 -30.01 -23.98 18.48
C LEU A 15 -29.50 -25.28 17.86
N GLU A 16 -30.30 -25.94 17.01
CA GLU A 16 -29.86 -27.13 16.27
C GLU A 16 -28.75 -26.81 15.29
N GLU A 17 -28.89 -25.72 14.53
CA GLU A 17 -27.86 -25.22 13.61
C GLU A 17 -26.57 -24.88 14.38
N MET A 18 -26.68 -24.19 15.51
CA MET A 18 -25.55 -23.88 16.38
C MET A 18 -24.88 -25.16 16.92
N HIS A 19 -25.66 -26.14 17.36
CA HIS A 19 -25.14 -27.42 17.84
C HIS A 19 -24.38 -28.16 16.75
N LYS A 20 -24.92 -28.25 15.53
CA LYS A 20 -24.33 -28.97 14.41
C LYS A 20 -23.10 -28.23 13.81
N ASN A 21 -23.20 -26.94 13.60
CA ASN A 21 -22.33 -26.21 12.68
C ASN A 21 -21.37 -25.20 13.30
N HIS A 22 -21.53 -24.83 14.60
CA HIS A 22 -20.67 -23.83 15.21
C HIS A 22 -19.22 -24.31 15.33
N ALA A 23 -18.25 -23.44 14.96
CA ALA A 23 -16.83 -23.80 14.94
C ALA A 23 -16.25 -24.16 16.32
N SER A 24 -16.75 -23.54 17.38
CA SER A 24 -16.27 -23.76 18.77
C SER A 24 -17.12 -24.81 19.49
N HIS A 25 -16.46 -25.71 20.22
CA HIS A 25 -17.09 -26.80 20.92
C HIS A 25 -18.03 -26.34 22.07
N ALA A 26 -17.61 -25.34 22.86
CA ALA A 26 -18.38 -24.90 24.04
C ALA A 26 -19.77 -24.34 23.67
N PRO A 27 -19.95 -23.44 22.69
CA PRO A 27 -21.27 -23.02 22.23
C PRO A 27 -22.15 -24.17 21.72
N ARG A 28 -21.56 -25.15 21.03
CA ARG A 28 -22.27 -26.34 20.53
C ARG A 28 -22.89 -27.14 21.66
N ILE A 29 -22.11 -27.42 22.72
CA ILE A 29 -22.58 -28.17 23.88
C ILE A 29 -23.67 -27.38 24.61
N ARG A 30 -23.50 -26.09 24.81
CA ARG A 30 -24.47 -25.22 25.49
C ARG A 30 -25.80 -25.20 24.73
N ALA A 31 -25.77 -25.03 23.42
CA ALA A 31 -26.96 -25.07 22.57
C ALA A 31 -27.68 -26.43 22.70
N HIS A 32 -26.97 -27.54 22.67
CA HIS A 32 -27.56 -28.87 22.85
C HIS A 32 -28.14 -29.06 24.26
N ALA A 33 -27.51 -28.52 25.29
CA ALA A 33 -28.04 -28.58 26.66
C ALA A 33 -29.36 -27.81 26.81
N ILE A 34 -29.54 -26.69 26.11
CA ILE A 34 -30.81 -25.96 26.07
C ILE A 34 -31.90 -26.79 25.39
N LEU A 35 -31.60 -27.39 24.24
CA LEU A 35 -32.53 -28.30 23.50
C LEU A 35 -32.97 -29.47 24.38
N LEU A 36 -32.02 -30.12 25.08
CA LEU A 36 -32.34 -31.24 25.97
C LEU A 36 -33.16 -30.76 27.18
N SER A 37 -32.93 -29.54 27.70
CA SER A 37 -33.76 -29.01 28.79
C SER A 37 -35.20 -28.73 28.33
N ASP A 38 -35.41 -28.29 27.11
CA ASP A 38 -36.73 -28.09 26.49
C ASP A 38 -37.50 -29.42 26.37
N THR A 39 -36.81 -30.52 26.04
CA THR A 39 -37.40 -31.89 25.99
C THR A 39 -37.62 -32.51 27.38
N GLY A 40 -37.34 -31.80 28.48
CA GLY A 40 -37.67 -32.22 29.84
C GLY A 40 -36.50 -32.80 30.64
N PHE A 41 -35.27 -32.81 30.14
CA PHE A 41 -34.10 -33.27 30.88
C PHE A 41 -33.83 -32.36 32.09
N LYS A 42 -33.60 -32.96 33.25
CA LYS A 42 -33.30 -32.29 34.53
C LYS A 42 -31.81 -31.87 34.57
N LEU A 43 -31.48 -30.86 35.39
CA LEU A 43 -30.09 -30.40 35.58
C LEU A 43 -29.12 -31.53 35.96
N THR A 44 -29.58 -32.52 36.73
CA THR A 44 -28.75 -33.68 37.12
C THR A 44 -28.44 -34.61 35.95
N GLU A 45 -29.35 -34.72 35.00
CA GLU A 45 -29.18 -35.50 33.80
C GLU A 45 -28.26 -34.80 32.80
N LEU A 46 -28.45 -33.48 32.61
CA LEU A 46 -27.54 -32.67 31.81
C LEU A 46 -26.11 -32.72 32.37
N ALA A 47 -25.95 -32.60 33.71
CA ALA A 47 -24.66 -32.72 34.35
C ALA A 47 -23.96 -34.05 34.07
N ARG A 48 -24.71 -35.18 34.04
CA ARG A 48 -24.18 -36.51 33.66
C ARG A 48 -23.83 -36.60 32.19
N ILE A 49 -24.71 -36.14 31.29
CA ILE A 49 -24.49 -36.22 29.82
C ILE A 49 -23.21 -35.47 29.44
N TYR A 50 -22.95 -34.32 29.99
CA TYR A 50 -21.79 -33.50 29.63
C TYR A 50 -20.58 -33.64 30.58
N ASN A 51 -20.68 -34.52 31.56
CA ASN A 51 -19.65 -34.72 32.61
C ASN A 51 -19.19 -33.42 33.27
N ILE A 52 -20.16 -32.62 33.69
CA ILE A 52 -19.97 -31.32 34.36
C ILE A 52 -20.67 -31.28 35.70
N CYS A 53 -20.33 -30.30 36.54
CA CYS A 53 -21.08 -30.13 37.78
C CYS A 53 -22.46 -29.50 37.50
N ARG A 54 -23.43 -29.80 38.40
CA ARG A 54 -24.80 -29.27 38.31
C ARG A 54 -24.86 -27.75 38.24
N GLN A 55 -23.94 -27.05 38.92
CA GLN A 55 -23.86 -25.59 38.88
C GLN A 55 -23.50 -25.05 37.47
N THR A 56 -22.61 -25.71 36.78
CA THR A 56 -22.26 -25.33 35.39
C THR A 56 -23.46 -25.49 34.43
N ALA A 57 -24.22 -26.60 34.56
CA ALA A 57 -25.44 -26.78 33.80
C ALA A 57 -26.48 -25.68 34.10
N ALA A 58 -26.66 -25.36 35.38
CA ALA A 58 -27.56 -24.27 35.81
C ALA A 58 -27.10 -22.92 35.22
N THR A 59 -25.80 -22.63 35.21
CA THR A 59 -25.26 -21.41 34.63
C THR A 59 -25.60 -21.28 33.15
N TRP A 60 -25.57 -22.37 32.38
CA TRP A 60 -25.94 -22.37 30.97
C TRP A 60 -27.43 -22.05 30.73
N LEU A 61 -28.32 -22.64 31.58
CA LEU A 61 -29.74 -22.39 31.49
C LEU A 61 -30.08 -20.94 31.90
N HIS A 62 -29.42 -20.41 32.91
CA HIS A 62 -29.57 -19.00 33.33
C HIS A 62 -29.05 -18.06 32.20
N ALA A 63 -27.86 -18.34 31.62
CA ALA A 63 -27.31 -17.54 30.53
C ALA A 63 -28.28 -17.48 29.34
N TRP A 64 -28.91 -18.60 28.99
CA TRP A 64 -29.95 -18.62 27.97
C TRP A 64 -31.15 -17.75 28.33
N LYS A 65 -31.63 -17.87 29.55
CA LYS A 65 -32.79 -17.10 30.03
C LYS A 65 -32.53 -15.59 30.03
N ASP A 66 -31.31 -15.18 30.38
CA ASP A 66 -30.96 -13.76 30.58
C ASP A 66 -30.53 -13.09 29.27
N GLY A 67 -29.94 -13.81 28.32
CA GLY A 67 -29.35 -13.23 27.12
C GLY A 67 -29.51 -14.04 25.83
N GLY A 68 -30.36 -15.07 25.86
CA GLY A 68 -30.65 -15.89 24.68
C GLY A 68 -29.40 -16.51 24.04
N ILE A 69 -29.41 -16.65 22.73
CA ILE A 69 -28.33 -17.30 21.95
C ILE A 69 -26.97 -16.61 22.13
N CYS A 70 -26.95 -15.28 22.27
CA CYS A 70 -25.71 -14.51 22.44
C CYS A 70 -24.96 -14.87 23.74
N ALA A 71 -25.69 -15.26 24.78
CA ALA A 71 -25.10 -15.64 26.08
C ALA A 71 -24.49 -17.04 26.06
N LEU A 72 -24.76 -17.85 25.06
CA LEU A 72 -24.14 -19.17 24.89
C LEU A 72 -22.70 -19.11 24.33
N PHE A 73 -22.27 -17.98 23.81
CA PHE A 73 -20.89 -17.78 23.37
C PHE A 73 -19.93 -17.58 24.53
N ASP A 74 -18.65 -17.88 24.29
CA ASP A 74 -17.61 -17.57 25.26
C ASP A 74 -17.36 -16.06 25.30
N LYS A 75 -17.39 -15.51 26.52
CA LYS A 75 -17.00 -14.11 26.70
C LYS A 75 -15.50 -13.95 26.53
N PRO A 76 -15.03 -12.81 25.99
CA PRO A 76 -13.60 -12.51 25.92
C PRO A 76 -12.99 -12.60 27.33
N ARG A 77 -11.85 -13.29 27.42
CA ARG A 77 -11.09 -13.40 28.67
C ARG A 77 -10.09 -12.26 28.76
N SER A 78 -9.81 -11.74 29.93
CA SER A 78 -8.84 -10.66 30.18
C SER A 78 -7.42 -11.00 29.68
N GLY A 79 -7.09 -12.29 29.57
CA GLY A 79 -5.77 -12.75 29.20
C GLY A 79 -4.69 -12.45 30.26
N ARG A 80 -3.44 -12.66 29.88
CA ARG A 80 -2.30 -12.33 30.72
C ARG A 80 -2.10 -10.81 30.74
N PRO A 81 -1.89 -10.16 31.89
CA PRO A 81 -1.56 -8.74 31.98
C PRO A 81 -0.36 -8.37 31.11
N HIS A 82 -0.41 -7.18 30.50
CA HIS A 82 0.69 -6.69 29.66
C HIS A 82 1.87 -6.25 30.54
N ILE A 83 3.08 -6.63 30.14
CA ILE A 83 4.34 -6.23 30.83
C ILE A 83 4.58 -4.74 30.66
N LEU A 84 4.31 -4.21 29.45
CA LEU A 84 4.37 -2.79 29.17
C LEU A 84 2.94 -2.27 29.04
N CYS A 85 2.54 -1.41 29.95
CA CYS A 85 1.22 -0.78 30.01
C CYS A 85 1.36 0.69 30.45
N ASN A 86 0.33 1.47 30.17
CA ASN A 86 0.23 2.88 30.57
C ASN A 86 1.51 3.70 30.16
N GLU A 87 2.14 4.34 31.11
CA GLU A 87 3.31 5.20 30.91
C GLU A 87 4.48 4.45 30.26
N ALA A 88 4.73 3.20 30.65
CA ALA A 88 5.80 2.39 30.06
C ALA A 88 5.54 2.06 28.59
N GLU A 89 4.28 1.92 28.17
CA GLU A 89 3.92 1.74 26.75
C GLU A 89 4.13 3.03 25.95
N VAL A 90 3.77 4.18 26.51
CA VAL A 90 3.96 5.50 25.89
C VAL A 90 5.46 5.80 25.74
N ASP A 91 6.28 5.57 26.78
CA ASP A 91 7.73 5.73 26.71
C ASP A 91 8.35 4.81 25.66
N ALA A 92 7.91 3.55 25.62
CA ALA A 92 8.37 2.60 24.61
C ALA A 92 8.09 3.09 23.17
N ILE A 93 6.90 3.60 22.90
CA ILE A 93 6.50 4.13 21.60
C ILE A 93 7.32 5.37 21.25
N THR A 94 7.52 6.28 22.18
CA THR A 94 8.33 7.50 22.01
C THR A 94 9.76 7.16 21.62
N ARG A 95 10.40 6.22 22.29
CA ARG A 95 11.77 5.76 21.95
C ARG A 95 11.82 5.02 20.62
N VAL A 96 10.78 4.24 20.29
CA VAL A 96 10.69 3.59 18.95
C VAL A 96 10.59 4.65 17.87
N ASN A 97 9.84 5.73 18.05
CA ASN A 97 9.74 6.82 17.08
C ASN A 97 11.09 7.57 16.90
N GLN A 98 11.87 7.69 17.97
CA GLN A 98 13.23 8.28 17.89
C GLN A 98 14.24 7.34 17.24
N SER A 99 14.12 6.02 17.46
CA SER A 99 15.05 5.01 16.94
C SER A 99 14.31 3.85 16.23
N PRO A 100 13.57 4.11 15.13
CA PRO A 100 12.62 3.15 14.57
C PRO A 100 13.27 1.92 13.91
N ARG A 101 14.59 1.96 13.64
CA ARG A 101 15.34 0.87 13.02
C ARG A 101 15.94 -0.10 14.00
N SER A 102 16.05 0.26 15.28
CA SER A 102 16.81 -0.51 16.28
C SER A 102 15.98 -0.84 17.52
N LEU A 103 15.00 -1.74 17.37
CA LEU A 103 14.19 -2.18 18.51
C LEU A 103 15.03 -2.86 19.62
N LYS A 104 16.18 -3.44 19.30
CA LYS A 104 17.09 -4.00 20.31
C LYS A 104 17.69 -2.90 21.21
N LYS A 105 18.10 -1.77 20.61
CA LYS A 105 18.60 -0.60 21.33
C LYS A 105 17.50 -0.02 22.24
N VAL A 106 16.32 0.20 21.67
CA VAL A 106 15.16 0.68 22.44
C VAL A 106 14.82 -0.24 23.61
N LEU A 107 14.88 -1.55 23.41
CA LEU A 107 14.62 -2.53 24.46
C LEU A 107 15.67 -2.44 25.59
N ALA A 108 16.94 -2.29 25.24
CA ALA A 108 18.01 -2.12 26.24
C ALA A 108 17.82 -0.82 27.06
N GLU A 109 17.50 0.29 26.38
CA GLU A 109 17.23 1.57 27.03
C GLU A 109 16.00 1.51 27.96
N LEU A 110 14.93 0.85 27.55
CA LEU A 110 13.72 0.62 28.35
C LEU A 110 14.04 -0.23 29.60
N THR A 111 14.79 -1.30 29.41
CA THR A 111 15.17 -2.18 30.52
C THR A 111 16.06 -1.47 31.54
N ALA A 112 16.91 -0.54 31.10
CA ALA A 112 17.77 0.24 31.97
C ALA A 112 17.04 1.38 32.70
N SER A 113 15.99 1.94 32.10
CA SER A 113 15.28 3.13 32.64
C SER A 113 14.04 2.81 33.46
N LEU A 114 13.44 1.65 33.28
CA LEU A 114 12.21 1.24 33.97
C LEU A 114 12.55 0.17 35.01
N ASP A 115 12.14 0.41 36.23
CA ASP A 115 12.22 -0.61 37.31
C ASP A 115 11.07 -1.63 37.10
N LEU A 116 11.26 -2.50 36.13
CA LEU A 116 10.29 -3.51 35.75
C LEU A 116 10.58 -4.81 36.49
N THR A 117 9.55 -5.32 37.15
CA THR A 117 9.59 -6.65 37.83
C THR A 117 9.92 -7.79 36.83
N ILE A 118 9.59 -7.61 35.55
CA ILE A 118 9.83 -8.57 34.47
C ILE A 118 10.38 -7.82 33.26
N SER A 119 11.57 -8.18 32.79
CA SER A 119 12.17 -7.63 31.58
C SER A 119 11.34 -7.95 30.35
N PRO A 120 10.94 -6.94 29.54
CA PRO A 120 10.21 -7.17 28.32
C PRO A 120 11.08 -7.83 27.26
N SER A 121 10.49 -8.72 26.48
CA SER A 121 11.17 -9.32 25.32
C SER A 121 11.01 -8.45 24.06
N LEU A 122 11.86 -8.69 23.05
CA LEU A 122 11.72 -8.05 21.73
C LEU A 122 10.32 -8.32 21.11
N SER A 123 9.77 -9.51 21.35
CA SER A 123 8.41 -9.88 20.91
C SER A 123 7.34 -9.07 21.62
N THR A 124 7.55 -8.74 22.90
CA THR A 124 6.66 -7.85 23.66
C THR A 124 6.67 -6.46 23.07
N LEU A 125 7.86 -5.89 22.81
CA LEU A 125 7.99 -4.57 22.17
C LEU A 125 7.37 -4.53 20.77
N LYS A 126 7.57 -5.58 19.95
CA LYS A 126 6.89 -5.68 18.63
C LYS A 126 5.37 -5.70 18.75
N ARG A 127 4.79 -6.34 19.78
CA ARG A 127 3.34 -6.33 20.02
C ARG A 127 2.84 -4.95 20.42
N VAL A 128 3.59 -4.24 21.25
CA VAL A 128 3.32 -2.84 21.61
C VAL A 128 3.29 -1.98 20.35
N CYS A 129 4.32 -2.06 19.50
CA CYS A 129 4.35 -1.32 18.23
C CYS A 129 3.10 -1.61 17.37
N LYS A 130 2.70 -2.88 17.24
CA LYS A 130 1.51 -3.25 16.46
C LYS A 130 0.21 -2.68 17.04
N ARG A 131 0.04 -2.71 18.38
CA ARG A 131 -1.14 -2.09 19.04
C ARG A 131 -1.21 -0.58 18.81
N ALA A 132 -0.05 0.08 18.83
CA ALA A 132 0.09 1.50 18.49
C ALA A 132 -0.05 1.83 17.00
N GLY A 133 -0.43 0.87 16.15
CA GLY A 133 -0.58 1.08 14.71
C GLY A 133 0.72 1.17 13.92
N LEU A 134 1.88 0.91 14.57
CA LEU A 134 3.17 0.94 13.90
C LEU A 134 3.39 -0.33 13.10
N ASN A 135 3.80 -0.17 11.84
CA ASN A 135 4.12 -1.27 10.94
C ASN A 135 5.58 -1.22 10.47
N TRP A 136 6.21 -2.37 10.37
CA TRP A 136 7.54 -2.48 9.77
C TRP A 136 7.42 -2.39 8.26
N LYS A 137 7.85 -1.24 7.67
CA LYS A 137 7.79 -0.98 6.23
C LYS A 137 9.11 -0.40 5.75
N ARG A 138 9.34 -0.50 4.43
CA ARG A 138 10.48 0.13 3.77
C ARG A 138 10.44 1.65 3.98
N ILE A 139 11.57 2.22 4.45
CA ILE A 139 11.77 3.66 4.54
C ILE A 139 12.06 4.18 3.13
N ARG A 140 11.45 5.31 2.78
CA ARG A 140 11.65 5.98 1.49
C ARG A 140 12.48 7.24 1.68
N LYS A 141 13.42 7.48 0.74
CA LYS A 141 14.04 8.80 0.61
C LYS A 141 12.96 9.78 0.15
N SER A 142 12.93 10.96 0.75
CA SER A 142 11.95 12.00 0.41
C SER A 142 12.61 13.36 0.46
N LEU A 143 12.33 14.19 -0.52
CA LEU A 143 12.73 15.59 -0.58
C LEU A 143 11.59 16.55 -0.18
N ARG A 144 10.48 16.02 0.33
CA ARG A 144 9.30 16.82 0.72
C ARG A 144 9.59 17.93 1.71
N SER A 145 10.59 17.75 2.57
CA SER A 145 11.03 18.79 3.52
C SER A 145 11.65 20.02 2.86
N LYS A 146 12.05 19.91 1.58
CA LYS A 146 12.60 21.02 0.78
C LYS A 146 11.54 21.70 -0.07
N ARG A 147 10.33 21.19 -0.10
CA ARG A 147 9.22 21.68 -0.90
C ARG A 147 8.58 22.89 -0.23
N ASP A 148 8.26 23.90 -1.03
CA ASP A 148 7.41 25.01 -0.64
C ASP A 148 5.93 24.55 -0.68
N PRO A 149 5.20 24.60 0.45
CA PRO A 149 3.81 24.15 0.50
C PRO A 149 2.87 25.01 -0.36
N ASP A 150 3.10 26.32 -0.44
CA ASP A 150 2.24 27.25 -1.16
C ASP A 150 2.40 27.07 -2.67
N LEU A 151 3.63 26.94 -3.16
CA LEU A 151 3.90 26.63 -4.56
C LEU A 151 3.34 25.25 -4.95
N PHE A 152 3.41 24.30 -4.06
CA PHE A 152 2.81 22.97 -4.30
C PHE A 152 1.30 23.06 -4.48
N GLU A 153 0.63 23.76 -3.58
CA GLU A 153 -0.83 23.90 -3.64
C GLU A 153 -1.29 24.68 -4.86
N GLN A 154 -0.56 25.74 -5.24
CA GLN A 154 -0.80 26.48 -6.48
C GLN A 154 -0.67 25.57 -7.72
N SER A 155 0.43 24.80 -7.81
CA SER A 155 0.62 23.84 -8.91
C SER A 155 -0.46 22.78 -8.94
N ARG A 156 -0.89 22.29 -7.78
CA ARG A 156 -1.98 21.32 -7.66
C ARG A 156 -3.31 21.89 -8.19
N GLN A 157 -3.65 23.11 -7.81
CA GLN A 157 -4.87 23.77 -8.28
C GLN A 157 -4.82 24.06 -9.79
N GLN A 158 -3.67 24.50 -10.30
CA GLN A 158 -3.46 24.70 -11.74
C GLN A 158 -3.66 23.38 -12.51
N LEU A 159 -3.10 22.27 -12.02
CA LEU A 159 -3.29 20.97 -12.62
C LEU A 159 -4.74 20.50 -12.62
N VAL A 160 -5.49 20.77 -11.55
CA VAL A 160 -6.94 20.46 -11.51
C VAL A 160 -7.67 21.20 -12.63
N THR A 161 -7.40 22.47 -12.83
CA THR A 161 -8.00 23.26 -13.93
C THR A 161 -7.62 22.69 -15.30
N LEU A 162 -6.34 22.38 -15.52
CA LEU A 162 -5.88 21.81 -16.79
C LEU A 162 -6.50 20.43 -17.08
N ILE A 163 -6.65 19.60 -16.05
CA ILE A 163 -7.32 18.30 -16.16
C ILE A 163 -8.79 18.49 -16.57
N GLU A 164 -9.46 19.47 -16.02
CA GLU A 164 -10.85 19.75 -16.37
C GLU A 164 -10.99 20.24 -17.82
N GLN A 165 -10.13 21.17 -18.25
CA GLN A 165 -10.07 21.62 -19.65
C GLN A 165 -9.77 20.46 -20.62
N SER A 166 -8.89 19.54 -20.24
CA SER A 166 -8.60 18.36 -21.03
C SER A 166 -9.80 17.42 -21.13
N LYS A 167 -10.56 17.21 -20.05
CA LYS A 167 -11.81 16.42 -20.07
C LYS A 167 -12.87 17.04 -20.99
N GLN A 168 -12.94 18.38 -21.02
CA GLN A 168 -13.83 19.13 -21.90
C GLN A 168 -13.33 19.17 -23.36
N LYS A 169 -12.16 18.57 -23.62
CA LYS A 169 -11.48 18.55 -24.93
C LYS A 169 -11.11 19.95 -25.47
N GLU A 170 -10.90 20.90 -24.60
CA GLU A 170 -10.40 22.22 -24.94
C GLU A 170 -8.91 22.18 -25.28
N ILE A 171 -8.15 21.36 -24.52
CA ILE A 171 -6.73 21.13 -24.72
C ILE A 171 -6.40 19.64 -24.65
N ASP A 172 -5.27 19.24 -25.21
CA ASP A 172 -4.62 17.97 -24.88
C ASP A 172 -3.62 18.21 -23.75
N LEU A 173 -3.64 17.36 -22.73
CA LEU A 173 -2.78 17.49 -21.55
C LEU A 173 -1.80 16.34 -21.48
N PHE A 174 -0.52 16.65 -21.67
CA PHE A 174 0.57 15.69 -21.61
C PHE A 174 1.51 16.02 -20.44
N TYR A 175 2.20 14.98 -19.98
CA TYR A 175 3.19 15.04 -18.92
C TYR A 175 4.51 14.52 -19.46
N PHE A 176 5.58 15.25 -19.18
CA PHE A 176 6.92 14.97 -19.65
C PHE A 176 7.87 14.73 -18.47
N ASP A 177 8.82 13.81 -18.67
CA ASP A 177 9.94 13.59 -17.76
C ASP A 177 11.00 12.69 -18.43
N GLU A 178 12.20 12.63 -17.84
CA GLU A 178 13.29 11.79 -18.26
C GLU A 178 13.51 10.63 -17.30
N SER A 179 13.81 9.46 -17.87
CA SER A 179 14.17 8.29 -17.08
C SER A 179 15.35 7.53 -17.64
N GLY A 180 16.27 7.09 -16.79
CA GLY A 180 17.40 6.29 -17.20
C GLY A 180 17.27 4.84 -16.80
N PHE A 181 17.80 3.97 -17.67
CA PHE A 181 17.79 2.53 -17.55
C PHE A 181 19.21 1.99 -17.70
N THR A 182 19.61 1.10 -16.79
CA THR A 182 20.93 0.46 -16.73
C THR A 182 20.76 -1.02 -16.45
N LEU A 183 21.85 -1.79 -16.50
CA LEU A 183 21.86 -3.19 -16.07
C LEU A 183 21.81 -3.36 -14.54
N GLU A 184 21.51 -2.31 -13.79
CA GLU A 184 21.21 -2.38 -12.37
C GLU A 184 19.69 -2.47 -12.18
N PRO A 185 19.12 -3.66 -11.90
CA PRO A 185 17.69 -3.86 -11.86
C PRO A 185 17.04 -3.21 -10.63
N CYS A 186 15.83 -2.73 -10.81
CA CYS A 186 14.95 -2.35 -9.71
C CYS A 186 14.05 -3.55 -9.37
N VAL A 187 14.52 -4.46 -8.50
CA VAL A 187 13.83 -5.72 -8.19
C VAL A 187 13.36 -5.77 -6.74
N PRO A 188 12.22 -5.16 -6.38
CA PRO A 188 11.80 -5.13 -4.99
C PRO A 188 11.25 -6.46 -4.48
N TYR A 189 10.39 -7.16 -5.24
CA TYR A 189 9.70 -8.39 -4.82
C TYR A 189 9.27 -9.22 -6.03
N ALA A 190 9.35 -10.55 -5.90
CA ALA A 190 8.79 -11.51 -6.84
C ALA A 190 8.21 -12.70 -6.09
N TRP A 191 7.25 -13.41 -6.72
CA TRP A 191 6.79 -14.70 -6.25
C TRP A 191 7.87 -15.75 -6.53
N GLN A 192 8.27 -16.49 -5.50
CA GLN A 192 9.32 -17.51 -5.60
C GLN A 192 9.06 -18.67 -4.63
N PRO A 193 9.56 -19.88 -4.89
CA PRO A 193 9.41 -21.01 -3.99
C PRO A 193 10.00 -20.71 -2.61
N ARG A 194 9.43 -21.33 -1.58
CA ARG A 194 9.89 -21.16 -0.21
C ARG A 194 11.29 -21.75 -0.03
N GLY A 195 12.22 -20.94 0.43
CA GLY A 195 13.62 -21.34 0.65
C GLY A 195 14.53 -21.14 -0.56
N GLU A 196 13.99 -20.66 -1.68
CA GLU A 196 14.75 -20.31 -2.87
C GLU A 196 14.84 -18.77 -3.01
N THR A 197 15.78 -18.30 -3.83
CA THR A 197 15.95 -16.89 -4.14
C THR A 197 16.17 -16.74 -5.64
N ILE A 198 15.33 -15.92 -6.29
CA ILE A 198 15.54 -15.53 -7.68
C ILE A 198 16.70 -14.54 -7.70
N GLU A 199 17.75 -14.86 -8.43
CA GLU A 199 18.89 -13.99 -8.68
C GLU A 199 18.73 -13.35 -10.05
N VAL A 200 18.84 -12.01 -10.09
CA VAL A 200 18.78 -11.24 -11.33
C VAL A 200 20.17 -10.71 -11.63
N PRO A 201 20.71 -10.91 -12.86
CA PRO A 201 21.99 -10.35 -13.24
C PRO A 201 22.07 -8.85 -12.95
N CYS A 202 23.21 -8.38 -12.47
CA CYS A 202 23.44 -6.99 -12.16
C CYS A 202 24.86 -6.63 -12.58
N ALA A 203 25.00 -5.62 -13.42
CA ALA A 203 26.29 -5.15 -13.92
C ALA A 203 26.28 -3.63 -14.12
N LYS A 204 27.48 -3.03 -14.05
CA LYS A 204 27.64 -1.64 -14.52
C LYS A 204 27.51 -1.61 -16.03
N SER A 205 26.73 -0.69 -16.56
CA SER A 205 26.54 -0.51 -17.98
C SER A 205 26.46 0.95 -18.38
N LYS A 206 26.48 1.22 -19.67
CA LYS A 206 25.99 2.47 -20.22
C LYS A 206 24.54 2.66 -19.81
N ARG A 207 24.09 3.90 -19.79
CA ARG A 207 22.71 4.29 -19.49
C ARG A 207 21.95 4.55 -20.79
N LEU A 208 20.78 3.95 -20.91
CA LEU A 208 19.78 4.36 -21.88
C LEU A 208 18.90 5.42 -21.23
N ASN A 209 18.76 6.57 -21.87
CA ASN A 209 17.85 7.61 -21.42
C ASN A 209 16.60 7.59 -22.30
N VAL A 210 15.47 7.75 -21.67
CA VAL A 210 14.15 7.84 -22.30
C VAL A 210 13.53 9.17 -21.90
N LEU A 211 13.20 9.99 -22.88
CA LEU A 211 12.33 11.15 -22.70
C LEU A 211 10.93 10.73 -23.09
N GLY A 212 9.98 10.87 -22.19
CA GLY A 212 8.63 10.37 -22.39
C GLY A 212 7.59 11.47 -22.30
N PHE A 213 6.53 11.29 -23.07
CA PHE A 213 5.34 12.13 -23.10
C PHE A 213 4.12 11.23 -22.90
N VAL A 214 3.31 11.46 -21.88
CA VAL A 214 2.13 10.64 -21.56
C VAL A 214 0.94 11.52 -21.24
N ASN A 215 -0.23 11.12 -21.70
CA ASN A 215 -1.50 11.71 -21.28
C ASN A 215 -2.27 10.77 -20.33
N ARG A 216 -3.42 11.21 -19.82
CA ARG A 216 -4.23 10.43 -18.89
C ARG A 216 -4.94 9.24 -19.53
N GLU A 217 -5.09 9.22 -20.85
CA GLU A 217 -5.60 8.09 -21.65
C GLU A 217 -4.53 7.04 -21.92
N CYS A 218 -3.32 7.21 -21.33
CA CYS A 218 -2.16 6.33 -21.54
C CYS A 218 -1.61 6.34 -22.98
N SER A 219 -1.89 7.41 -23.78
CA SER A 219 -1.16 7.65 -25.01
C SER A 219 0.27 8.05 -24.66
N PHE A 220 1.24 7.34 -25.22
CA PHE A 220 2.64 7.48 -24.86
C PHE A 220 3.52 7.63 -26.11
N THR A 221 4.36 8.65 -26.08
CA THR A 221 5.41 8.89 -27.08
C THR A 221 6.75 8.99 -26.36
N SER A 222 7.82 8.47 -26.95
CA SER A 222 9.13 8.54 -26.31
C SER A 222 10.28 8.65 -27.32
N VAL A 223 11.36 9.28 -26.86
CA VAL A 223 12.65 9.32 -27.53
C VAL A 223 13.67 8.58 -26.68
N VAL A 224 14.39 7.62 -27.26
CA VAL A 224 15.40 6.80 -26.56
C VAL A 224 16.77 7.09 -27.16
N PHE A 225 17.76 7.33 -26.29
CA PHE A 225 19.13 7.56 -26.76
C PHE A 225 20.16 7.13 -25.72
N GLU A 226 21.38 6.95 -26.22
CA GLU A 226 22.57 6.70 -25.38
C GLU A 226 23.31 8.02 -25.18
N GLY A 227 23.78 8.30 -23.96
CA GLY A 227 24.51 9.52 -23.63
C GLY A 227 23.84 10.36 -22.56
N SER A 228 24.29 11.59 -22.39
CA SER A 228 23.78 12.49 -21.37
C SER A 228 22.56 13.26 -21.88
N VAL A 229 21.58 13.48 -21.00
CA VAL A 229 20.47 14.39 -21.26
C VAL A 229 20.99 15.82 -21.20
N THR A 230 20.94 16.53 -22.31
CA THR A 230 21.31 17.94 -22.46
C THR A 230 20.09 18.75 -22.86
N SER A 231 20.17 20.09 -22.73
CA SER A 231 19.10 20.98 -23.18
C SER A 231 18.76 20.77 -24.66
N ALA A 232 19.79 20.63 -25.51
CA ALA A 232 19.60 20.39 -26.94
C ALA A 232 18.80 19.09 -27.22
N VAL A 233 19.06 18.01 -26.45
CA VAL A 233 18.31 16.75 -26.59
C VAL A 233 16.85 16.93 -26.15
N VAL A 234 16.60 17.67 -25.08
CA VAL A 234 15.24 17.96 -24.61
C VAL A 234 14.50 18.82 -25.65
N VAL A 235 15.12 19.89 -26.14
CA VAL A 235 14.57 20.77 -27.19
C VAL A 235 14.19 19.95 -28.42
N ALA A 236 15.14 19.18 -28.98
CA ALA A 236 14.88 18.34 -30.15
C ALA A 236 13.75 17.30 -29.92
N SER A 237 13.64 16.78 -28.71
CA SER A 237 12.57 15.83 -28.35
C SER A 237 11.20 16.50 -28.27
N ILE A 238 11.13 17.73 -27.77
CA ILE A 238 9.91 18.53 -27.75
C ILE A 238 9.52 18.95 -29.18
N ASP A 239 10.48 19.37 -30.02
CA ASP A 239 10.23 19.69 -31.43
C ASP A 239 9.66 18.48 -32.18
N HIS A 240 10.22 17.31 -31.95
CA HIS A 240 9.68 16.06 -32.50
C HIS A 240 8.26 15.79 -32.01
N PHE A 241 8.02 15.97 -30.70
CA PHE A 241 6.69 15.79 -30.13
C PHE A 241 5.66 16.77 -30.72
N ILE A 242 6.05 18.05 -30.90
CA ILE A 242 5.18 19.08 -31.51
C ILE A 242 4.74 18.65 -32.91
N SER A 243 5.63 18.03 -33.70
CA SER A 243 5.28 17.56 -35.05
C SER A 243 4.15 16.52 -35.07
N THR A 244 3.84 15.91 -33.92
CA THR A 244 2.76 14.92 -33.80
C THR A 244 1.46 15.52 -33.28
N LEU A 245 1.44 16.78 -32.84
CA LEU A 245 0.28 17.45 -32.25
C LEU A 245 -0.76 17.79 -33.30
N GLN A 246 -2.02 17.67 -32.92
CA GLN A 246 -3.15 18.03 -33.79
C GLN A 246 -4.03 19.13 -33.20
N ARG A 247 -3.80 19.49 -31.94
CA ARG A 247 -4.57 20.48 -31.20
C ARG A 247 -3.69 21.24 -30.23
N GLN A 248 -4.24 22.31 -29.65
CA GLN A 248 -3.62 23.02 -28.56
C GLN A 248 -3.30 22.05 -27.42
N THR A 249 -2.04 21.97 -27.06
CA THR A 249 -1.52 21.01 -26.08
C THR A 249 -0.81 21.73 -24.94
N THR A 250 -1.08 21.29 -23.73
CA THR A 250 -0.32 21.71 -22.55
C THR A 250 0.59 20.58 -22.12
N LEU A 251 1.88 20.89 -21.96
CA LEU A 251 2.90 19.97 -21.50
C LEU A 251 3.32 20.31 -20.09
N VAL A 252 3.03 19.43 -19.16
CA VAL A 252 3.41 19.54 -17.75
C VAL A 252 4.77 18.88 -17.55
N MET A 253 5.70 19.58 -16.96
CA MET A 253 7.05 19.09 -16.68
C MET A 253 7.59 19.59 -15.34
N ASP A 254 8.67 18.98 -14.88
CA ASP A 254 9.33 19.40 -13.65
C ASP A 254 10.22 20.64 -13.87
N ASN A 255 10.76 21.14 -12.78
CA ASN A 255 11.59 22.34 -12.75
C ASN A 255 13.09 21.99 -12.77
N ALA A 256 13.52 20.98 -13.53
CA ALA A 256 14.91 20.60 -13.65
C ALA A 256 15.76 21.77 -14.21
N SER A 257 17.06 21.78 -13.86
CA SER A 257 17.97 22.84 -14.30
C SER A 257 18.10 22.92 -15.83
N ILE A 258 17.94 21.82 -16.52
CA ILE A 258 17.98 21.70 -17.98
C ILE A 258 16.85 22.52 -18.62
N HIS A 259 15.67 22.55 -17.99
CA HIS A 259 14.49 23.27 -18.46
C HIS A 259 14.57 24.79 -18.20
N LYS A 260 15.63 25.24 -17.54
CA LYS A 260 15.92 26.66 -17.27
C LYS A 260 17.09 27.20 -18.11
N SER A 261 17.66 26.40 -18.98
CA SER A 261 18.74 26.83 -19.87
C SER A 261 18.26 27.90 -20.85
N LEU A 262 19.16 28.76 -21.28
CA LEU A 262 18.85 29.80 -22.29
C LEU A 262 18.26 29.16 -23.55
N GLU A 263 18.90 28.10 -24.05
CA GLU A 263 18.45 27.35 -25.23
C GLU A 263 17.01 26.87 -25.10
N PHE A 264 16.60 26.37 -23.93
CA PHE A 264 15.22 25.94 -23.68
C PHE A 264 14.26 27.15 -23.62
N GLN A 265 14.66 28.23 -22.94
CA GLN A 265 13.80 29.40 -22.76
C GLN A 265 13.55 30.14 -24.09
N GLU A 266 14.55 30.20 -24.98
CA GLU A 266 14.43 30.80 -26.31
C GLU A 266 13.41 30.07 -27.20
N ASN A 267 13.15 28.80 -26.95
CA ASN A 267 12.19 28.03 -27.73
C ASN A 267 10.74 28.12 -27.22
N ILE A 268 10.48 28.60 -26.00
CA ILE A 268 9.14 28.63 -25.39
C ILE A 268 8.14 29.40 -26.26
N GLU A 269 8.51 30.60 -26.72
CA GLU A 269 7.63 31.43 -27.55
C GLU A 269 7.34 30.78 -28.89
N HIS A 270 8.34 30.15 -29.50
CA HIS A 270 8.18 29.39 -30.74
C HIS A 270 7.23 28.20 -30.55
N TRP A 271 7.38 27.42 -29.50
CA TRP A 271 6.50 26.29 -29.20
C TRP A 271 5.07 26.73 -28.93
N GLN A 272 4.89 27.88 -28.26
CA GLN A 272 3.58 28.46 -28.03
C GLN A 272 2.86 28.85 -29.32
N GLN A 273 3.59 29.41 -30.31
CA GLN A 273 3.06 29.69 -31.64
C GLN A 273 2.67 28.43 -32.38
N LEU A 274 3.35 27.31 -32.12
CA LEU A 274 3.04 26.00 -32.69
C LEU A 274 1.94 25.24 -31.91
N GLY A 275 1.36 25.86 -30.89
CA GLY A 275 0.24 25.28 -30.12
C GLY A 275 0.64 24.47 -28.89
N LEU A 276 1.91 24.57 -28.43
CA LEU A 276 2.36 23.92 -27.21
C LEU A 276 2.59 24.93 -26.08
N THR A 277 1.90 24.79 -24.98
CA THR A 277 2.12 25.57 -23.76
C THR A 277 2.85 24.73 -22.71
N ILE A 278 3.95 25.26 -22.18
CA ILE A 278 4.73 24.60 -21.12
C ILE A 278 4.21 25.05 -19.75
N VAL A 279 3.98 24.07 -18.85
CA VAL A 279 3.61 24.33 -17.46
C VAL A 279 4.58 23.58 -16.55
N ASN A 280 5.31 24.32 -15.74
CA ASN A 280 6.24 23.77 -14.77
C ASN A 280 5.53 23.54 -13.43
N ILE A 281 5.66 22.33 -12.87
CA ILE A 281 5.17 22.00 -11.52
C ILE A 281 6.14 22.47 -10.43
N ALA A 282 5.64 22.58 -9.21
CA ALA A 282 6.45 22.94 -8.06
C ALA A 282 7.67 22.02 -7.89
N PRO A 283 8.84 22.54 -7.53
CA PRO A 283 10.03 21.74 -7.26
C PRO A 283 9.78 20.66 -6.20
N TYR A 284 10.46 19.53 -6.31
CA TYR A 284 10.36 18.39 -5.38
C TYR A 284 8.95 17.80 -5.23
N SER A 285 8.15 17.86 -6.29
CA SER A 285 6.75 17.41 -6.31
C SER A 285 6.46 16.35 -7.38
N PRO A 286 7.19 15.21 -7.39
CA PRO A 286 7.02 14.17 -8.41
C PRO A 286 5.61 13.56 -8.43
N GLU A 287 4.88 13.63 -7.32
CA GLU A 287 3.49 13.18 -7.24
C GLU A 287 2.52 13.98 -8.12
N LEU A 288 2.89 15.16 -8.58
CA LEU A 288 2.12 15.96 -9.53
C LEU A 288 2.39 15.57 -10.99
N ASN A 289 3.44 14.79 -11.27
CA ASN A 289 3.76 14.32 -12.61
C ASN A 289 3.38 12.84 -12.76
N ILE A 290 2.31 12.56 -13.50
CA ILE A 290 1.78 11.19 -13.64
C ILE A 290 2.74 10.25 -14.38
N ILE A 291 3.67 10.76 -15.18
CA ILE A 291 4.65 9.93 -15.90
C ILE A 291 5.57 9.14 -14.96
N GLU A 292 5.77 9.63 -13.73
CA GLU A 292 6.51 8.91 -12.70
C GLU A 292 5.87 7.54 -12.36
N ILE A 293 4.55 7.43 -12.54
CA ILE A 293 3.85 6.16 -12.37
C ILE A 293 4.24 5.21 -13.50
N VAL A 294 4.36 5.71 -14.73
CA VAL A 294 4.80 4.92 -15.90
C VAL A 294 6.23 4.43 -15.69
N TRP A 295 7.17 5.31 -15.31
CA TRP A 295 8.54 4.93 -15.02
C TRP A 295 8.63 3.85 -13.94
N ARG A 296 7.83 3.98 -12.89
CA ARG A 296 7.76 2.96 -11.84
C ARG A 296 7.25 1.63 -12.39
N LYS A 297 6.21 1.63 -13.21
CA LYS A 297 5.67 0.41 -13.83
C LYS A 297 6.70 -0.26 -14.73
N ILE A 298 7.38 0.50 -15.58
CA ILE A 298 8.45 -0.05 -16.44
C ILE A 298 9.53 -0.69 -15.56
N LYS A 299 10.09 0.05 -14.60
CA LYS A 299 11.24 -0.39 -13.80
C LYS A 299 10.95 -1.56 -12.84
N TYR A 300 9.73 -1.67 -12.34
CA TYR A 300 9.40 -2.61 -11.28
C TYR A 300 8.50 -3.76 -11.72
N GLU A 301 7.80 -3.63 -12.85
CA GLU A 301 6.79 -4.61 -13.23
C GLU A 301 6.92 -5.09 -14.68
N TRP A 302 7.23 -4.22 -15.65
CA TRP A 302 7.14 -4.56 -17.07
C TRP A 302 8.46 -5.02 -17.68
N MET A 303 9.60 -4.57 -17.15
CA MET A 303 10.90 -5.05 -17.62
C MET A 303 11.13 -6.52 -17.22
N PRO A 304 11.36 -7.44 -18.16
CA PRO A 304 11.65 -8.83 -17.83
C PRO A 304 13.05 -8.97 -17.23
N PHE A 305 13.26 -10.02 -16.43
CA PHE A 305 14.57 -10.24 -15.78
C PHE A 305 15.68 -10.51 -16.80
N SER A 306 15.37 -11.14 -17.94
CA SER A 306 16.31 -11.35 -19.05
C SER A 306 16.85 -10.05 -19.66
N ALA A 307 16.15 -8.92 -19.48
CA ALA A 307 16.65 -7.62 -19.92
C ALA A 307 17.99 -7.23 -19.27
N TYR A 308 18.29 -7.75 -18.09
CA TYR A 308 19.49 -7.40 -17.34
C TYR A 308 20.71 -8.30 -17.63
N GLU A 309 20.57 -9.29 -18.52
CA GLU A 309 21.65 -10.19 -18.93
C GLU A 309 22.69 -9.49 -19.81
N SER A 310 22.27 -8.57 -20.67
CA SER A 310 23.13 -7.80 -21.55
C SER A 310 22.56 -6.43 -21.89
N PHE A 311 23.43 -5.50 -22.30
CA PHE A 311 22.98 -4.16 -22.73
C PHE A 311 22.08 -4.23 -23.99
N GLN A 312 22.32 -5.21 -24.86
CA GLN A 312 21.48 -5.43 -26.02
C GLN A 312 20.08 -5.91 -25.61
N ASN A 313 20.00 -6.87 -24.68
CA ASN A 313 18.71 -7.34 -24.15
C ASN A 313 17.94 -6.21 -23.43
N LEU A 314 18.66 -5.36 -22.68
CA LEU A 314 18.07 -4.18 -22.06
C LEU A 314 17.42 -3.26 -23.08
N LYS A 315 18.15 -2.98 -24.17
CA LYS A 315 17.69 -2.11 -25.24
C LYS A 315 16.45 -2.69 -25.94
N GLU A 316 16.51 -3.95 -26.36
CA GLU A 316 15.40 -4.63 -27.05
C GLU A 316 14.15 -4.72 -26.16
N SER A 317 14.30 -5.16 -24.91
CA SER A 317 13.19 -5.24 -23.96
C SER A 317 12.60 -3.88 -23.64
N LEU A 318 13.43 -2.84 -23.51
CA LEU A 318 12.95 -1.49 -23.27
C LEU A 318 12.14 -0.97 -24.46
N PHE A 319 12.62 -1.15 -25.70
CA PHE A 319 11.88 -0.77 -26.88
C PHE A 319 10.55 -1.50 -27.02
N ASP A 320 10.52 -2.81 -26.72
CA ASP A 320 9.29 -3.59 -26.72
C ASP A 320 8.29 -3.05 -25.70
N VAL A 321 8.74 -2.81 -24.47
CA VAL A 321 7.88 -2.25 -23.41
C VAL A 321 7.33 -0.87 -23.83
N LEU A 322 8.20 0.05 -24.30
CA LEU A 322 7.78 1.40 -24.70
C LEU A 322 6.77 1.39 -25.85
N ALA A 323 6.96 0.53 -26.86
CA ALA A 323 6.05 0.39 -28.01
C ALA A 323 4.67 -0.18 -27.64
N ASN A 324 4.57 -0.83 -26.49
CA ASN A 324 3.34 -1.48 -26.00
C ASN A 324 2.62 -0.69 -24.90
N ILE A 325 3.13 0.48 -24.46
CA ILE A 325 2.43 1.37 -23.55
C ILE A 325 1.18 1.93 -24.25
N GLY A 326 0.06 1.93 -23.54
CA GLY A 326 -1.27 2.27 -24.07
C GLY A 326 -1.96 1.12 -24.84
N LYS A 327 -1.30 -0.02 -24.98
CA LYS A 327 -1.83 -1.25 -25.60
C LYS A 327 -1.88 -2.38 -24.57
N SER A 328 -0.83 -3.22 -24.55
CA SER A 328 -0.69 -4.32 -23.58
C SER A 328 -0.30 -3.82 -22.19
N TYR A 329 0.41 -2.71 -22.11
CA TYR A 329 0.81 -2.06 -20.85
C TYR A 329 0.01 -0.79 -20.64
N THR A 330 -0.93 -0.84 -19.70
CA THR A 330 -1.81 0.30 -19.39
C THR A 330 -1.69 0.73 -17.95
N VAL A 331 -1.92 2.02 -17.70
CA VAL A 331 -1.97 2.63 -16.37
C VAL A 331 -3.27 3.40 -16.26
N ASN A 332 -4.04 3.13 -15.21
CA ASN A 332 -5.18 3.97 -14.85
C ASN A 332 -4.67 5.10 -13.95
N PHE A 333 -4.70 6.31 -14.45
CA PHE A 333 -4.38 7.50 -13.70
C PHE A 333 -5.64 7.99 -12.98
N ALA A 334 -5.73 7.69 -11.67
CA ALA A 334 -6.86 8.11 -10.83
C ALA A 334 -6.89 9.64 -10.61
#